data_7d0593f55acaa9a414b56bce57ad4388
#
_entry.id   7d0593f55acaa9a414b56bce57ad4388
#
_cell.length_a   1.000
_cell.length_b   1.000
_cell.length_c   1.000
_cell.angle_alpha   90.00
_cell.angle_beta   90.00
_cell.angle_gamma   90.00
#
_symmetry.space_group_name_H-M   'P 1'
#
loop_
_entity.id
_entity.type
_entity.pdbx_description
1 polymer ?
#
loop_
_entity_poly.entity_id
_entity_poly.type
_entity_poly.pdbx_seq_one_letter_code
_entity_poly.pdbx_strand_id
1 'polypeptide(L)'
;DARKRALKAEADLISQAKEEAEQIRKRTSAEIELEKKKAVDDMRKEIITIAALMAQKVVSANMTEKVQDALVRETLEEMGEDTWQS
;
A
#
# COMPACT_ATOMS: atom_id res chain seq x y z
N ASP A 1 24.67 37.58 38.29
CA ASP A 1 25.74 37.75 37.35
C ASP A 1 25.29 37.61 35.90
N ALA A 2 25.50 38.65 35.11
CA ALA A 2 25.03 38.70 33.73
C ALA A 2 25.71 37.64 32.85
N ARG A 3 26.95 37.33 33.12
CA ARG A 3 27.72 36.30 32.35
C ARG A 3 27.15 34.89 32.61
N LYS A 4 26.83 34.58 33.85
CA LYS A 4 26.22 33.30 34.19
C LYS A 4 24.83 33.16 33.58
N ARG A 5 24.03 34.20 33.56
CA ARG A 5 22.72 34.23 32.92
C ARG A 5 22.81 34.02 31.42
N ALA A 6 23.80 34.66 30.77
CA ALA A 6 24.02 34.49 29.36
C ALA A 6 24.42 33.05 29.01
N LEU A 7 25.31 32.44 29.79
CA LEU A 7 25.75 31.06 29.59
C LEU A 7 24.60 30.07 29.79
N LYS A 8 23.77 30.33 30.80
CA LYS A 8 22.59 29.48 31.05
C LYS A 8 21.58 29.60 29.92
N ALA A 9 21.32 30.82 29.43
CA ALA A 9 20.41 31.04 28.31
C ALA A 9 20.90 30.37 27.05
N GLU A 10 22.21 30.43 26.79
CA GLU A 10 22.83 29.72 25.66
C GLU A 10 22.66 28.21 25.77
N ALA A 11 22.94 27.64 26.95
CA ALA A 11 22.79 26.21 27.20
C ALA A 11 21.34 25.75 27.03
N ASP A 12 20.38 26.53 27.55
CA ASP A 12 18.95 26.23 27.42
C ASP A 12 18.50 26.29 25.97
N LEU A 13 19.00 27.25 25.19
CA LEU A 13 18.70 27.39 23.77
C LEU A 13 19.22 26.21 22.97
N ILE A 14 20.45 25.77 23.26
CA ILE A 14 21.05 24.61 22.60
C ILE A 14 20.26 23.34 22.95
N SER A 15 19.86 23.18 24.23
CA SER A 15 19.07 22.05 24.68
C SER A 15 17.72 22.01 23.96
N GLN A 16 17.04 23.15 23.84
CA GLN A 16 15.77 23.24 23.11
C GLN A 16 15.92 22.92 21.64
N ALA A 17 16.99 23.43 21.02
CA ALA A 17 17.27 23.16 19.60
C ALA A 17 17.52 21.67 19.36
N LYS A 18 18.24 20.99 20.23
CA LYS A 18 18.48 19.56 20.15
C LYS A 18 17.18 18.77 20.32
N GLU A 19 16.34 19.17 21.24
CA GLU A 19 15.05 18.52 21.47
C GLU A 19 14.13 18.68 20.27
N GLU A 20 14.05 19.88 19.69
CA GLU A 20 13.26 20.13 18.49
C GLU A 20 13.79 19.34 17.30
N ALA A 21 15.12 19.29 17.13
CA ALA A 21 15.74 18.50 16.05
C ALA A 21 15.41 17.02 16.19
N GLU A 22 15.41 16.48 17.42
CA GLU A 22 15.05 15.09 17.67
C GLU A 22 13.58 14.81 17.38
N GLN A 23 12.68 15.74 17.72
CA GLN A 23 11.25 15.62 17.40
C GLN A 23 11.01 15.64 15.89
N ILE A 24 11.71 16.52 15.17
CA ILE A 24 11.64 16.60 13.72
C ILE A 24 12.13 15.31 13.10
N ARG A 25 13.26 14.77 13.59
CA ARG A 25 13.81 13.50 13.12
C ARG A 25 12.81 12.36 13.28
N LYS A 26 12.18 12.26 14.45
CA LYS A 26 11.18 11.22 14.71
C LYS A 26 9.96 11.35 13.81
N ARG A 27 9.48 12.59 13.62
CA ARG A 27 8.34 12.86 12.75
C ARG A 27 8.66 12.50 11.30
N THR A 28 9.82 12.94 10.82
CA THR A 28 10.26 12.65 9.45
C THR A 28 10.43 11.16 9.23
N SER A 29 11.00 10.45 10.19
CA SER A 29 11.15 8.99 10.12
C SER A 29 9.79 8.30 10.03
N ALA A 30 8.81 8.73 10.83
CA ALA A 30 7.46 8.19 10.80
C ALA A 30 6.77 8.47 9.46
N GLU A 31 6.92 9.67 8.92
CA GLU A 31 6.37 10.05 7.62
C GLU A 31 6.96 9.22 6.49
N ILE A 32 8.28 8.98 6.52
CA ILE A 32 8.96 8.14 5.53
C ILE A 32 8.42 6.71 5.58
N GLU A 33 8.22 6.15 6.77
CA GLU A 33 7.67 4.80 6.92
C GLU A 33 6.24 4.71 6.35
N LEU A 34 5.41 5.73 6.60
CA LEU A 34 4.06 5.80 6.04
C LEU A 34 4.08 5.91 4.51
N GLU A 35 4.97 6.73 3.96
CA GLU A 35 5.12 6.87 2.51
C GLU A 35 5.59 5.60 1.85
N LYS A 36 6.55 4.90 2.47
CA LYS A 36 7.01 3.59 1.99
C LYS A 36 5.88 2.58 1.96
N LYS A 37 5.10 2.51 3.02
CA LYS A 37 3.95 1.59 3.09
C LYS A 37 2.93 1.90 2.01
N LYS A 38 2.63 3.19 1.81
CA LYS A 38 1.71 3.63 0.77
C LYS A 38 2.23 3.28 -0.62
N ALA A 39 3.52 3.49 -0.87
CA ALA A 39 4.14 3.15 -2.14
C ALA A 39 4.05 1.65 -2.43
N VAL A 40 4.31 0.81 -1.43
CA VAL A 40 4.19 -0.65 -1.56
C VAL A 40 2.75 -1.05 -1.86
N ASP A 41 1.78 -0.47 -1.15
CA ASP A 41 0.37 -0.76 -1.36
C ASP A 41 -0.08 -0.33 -2.77
N ASP A 42 0.37 0.83 -3.24
CA ASP A 42 0.07 1.32 -4.59
C ASP A 42 0.67 0.41 -5.65
N MET A 43 1.91 -0.06 -5.45
CA MET A 43 2.57 -1.01 -6.35
C MET A 43 1.80 -2.34 -6.42
N ARG A 44 1.33 -2.84 -5.28
CA ARG A 44 0.52 -4.08 -5.24
C ARG A 44 -0.76 -3.92 -6.06
N LYS A 45 -1.44 -2.80 -5.92
CA LYS A 45 -2.66 -2.51 -6.68
C LYS A 45 -2.37 -2.44 -8.18
N GLU A 46 -1.28 -1.80 -8.56
CA GLU A 46 -0.85 -1.72 -9.95
C GLU A 46 -0.54 -3.10 -10.54
N ILE A 47 0.19 -3.93 -9.79
CA ILE A 47 0.53 -5.29 -10.21
C ILE A 47 -0.74 -6.12 -10.40
N ILE A 48 -1.70 -6.02 -9.47
CA ILE A 48 -2.98 -6.71 -9.56
C ILE A 48 -3.75 -6.26 -10.81
N THR A 49 -3.77 -4.97 -11.08
CA THR A 49 -4.43 -4.40 -12.26
C THR A 49 -3.80 -4.93 -13.55
N ILE A 50 -2.47 -4.92 -13.62
CA ILE A 50 -1.72 -5.42 -14.78
C ILE A 50 -1.95 -6.92 -14.96
N ALA A 51 -1.91 -7.69 -13.88
CA ALA A 51 -2.16 -9.14 -13.92
C ALA A 51 -3.57 -9.44 -14.41
N ALA A 52 -4.56 -8.67 -13.98
CA ALA A 52 -5.95 -8.81 -14.43
C ALA A 52 -6.09 -8.52 -15.93
N LEU A 53 -5.41 -7.47 -16.41
CA LEU A 53 -5.41 -7.12 -17.84
C LEU A 53 -4.72 -8.20 -18.68
N MET A 54 -3.61 -8.75 -18.19
CA MET A 54 -2.91 -9.84 -18.86
C MET A 54 -3.77 -11.10 -18.93
N ALA A 55 -4.44 -11.44 -17.84
CA ALA A 55 -5.35 -12.58 -17.79
C ALA A 55 -6.50 -12.41 -18.79
N GLN A 56 -7.06 -11.19 -18.84
CA GLN A 56 -8.13 -10.86 -19.80
C GLN A 56 -7.66 -11.03 -21.25
N LYS A 57 -6.45 -10.58 -21.56
CA LYS A 57 -5.88 -10.73 -22.90
C LYS A 57 -5.66 -12.19 -23.28
N VAL A 58 -5.16 -12.99 -22.36
CA VAL A 58 -4.95 -14.42 -22.57
C VAL A 58 -6.29 -15.11 -22.82
N VAL A 59 -7.28 -14.84 -22.01
CA VAL A 59 -8.64 -15.40 -22.19
C VAL A 59 -9.20 -14.99 -23.53
N SER A 60 -9.12 -13.70 -23.89
CA SER A 60 -9.62 -13.19 -25.17
C SER A 60 -8.92 -13.84 -26.37
N ALA A 61 -7.60 -14.00 -26.28
CA ALA A 61 -6.81 -14.59 -27.36
C ALA A 61 -7.12 -16.08 -27.58
N ASN A 62 -7.49 -16.80 -26.51
CA ASN A 62 -7.78 -18.23 -26.58
C ASN A 62 -9.28 -18.56 -26.57
N MET A 63 -10.13 -17.52 -26.57
CA MET A 63 -11.58 -17.71 -26.52
C MET A 63 -12.10 -18.17 -27.87
N THR A 64 -12.45 -19.45 -27.96
CA THR A 64 -13.19 -20.01 -29.07
C THR A 64 -14.62 -20.25 -28.63
N GLU A 65 -15.53 -20.45 -29.58
CA GLU A 65 -16.93 -20.76 -29.29
C GLU A 65 -17.06 -22.00 -28.41
N LYS A 66 -16.21 -23.02 -28.65
CA LYS A 66 -16.18 -24.24 -27.82
C LYS A 66 -15.76 -23.95 -26.39
N VAL A 67 -14.72 -23.13 -26.19
CA VAL A 67 -14.22 -22.78 -24.86
C VAL A 67 -15.28 -21.96 -24.12
N GLN A 68 -15.91 -21.02 -24.80
CA GLN A 68 -16.98 -20.20 -24.22
C GLN A 68 -18.15 -21.06 -23.77
N ASP A 69 -18.63 -21.98 -24.61
CA ASP A 69 -19.71 -22.90 -24.31
C ASP A 69 -19.35 -23.80 -23.11
N ALA A 70 -18.12 -24.30 -23.08
CA ALA A 70 -17.64 -25.14 -21.98
C ALA A 70 -17.62 -24.37 -20.65
N LEU A 71 -17.14 -23.13 -20.66
CA LEU A 71 -17.11 -22.28 -19.47
C LEU A 71 -18.51 -21.94 -18.96
N VAL A 72 -19.42 -21.61 -19.86
CA VAL A 72 -20.81 -21.32 -19.51
C VAL A 72 -21.47 -22.54 -18.91
N ARG A 73 -21.29 -23.72 -19.52
CA ARG A 73 -21.83 -24.96 -19.03
C ARG A 73 -21.31 -25.32 -17.64
N GLU A 74 -19.98 -25.21 -17.44
CA GLU A 74 -19.34 -25.49 -16.16
C GLU A 74 -19.84 -24.55 -15.06
N THR A 75 -19.97 -23.27 -15.38
CA THR A 75 -20.49 -22.26 -14.45
C THR A 75 -21.95 -22.57 -14.07
N LEU A 76 -22.77 -22.96 -15.03
CA LEU A 76 -24.15 -23.32 -14.79
C LEU A 76 -24.26 -24.59 -13.92
N GLU A 77 -23.38 -25.57 -14.12
CA GLU A 77 -23.33 -26.76 -13.29
C GLU A 77 -22.96 -26.45 -11.86
N GLU A 78 -21.96 -25.58 -11.64
CA GLU A 78 -21.57 -25.13 -10.31
C GLU A 78 -22.70 -24.38 -9.61
N MET A 79 -23.39 -23.50 -10.31
CA MET A 79 -24.55 -22.78 -9.79
C MET A 79 -25.70 -23.74 -9.47
N GLY A 80 -25.90 -24.75 -10.30
CA GLY A 80 -26.92 -25.79 -10.07
C GLY A 80 -26.63 -26.60 -8.83
N GLU A 81 -25.40 -27.03 -8.61
CA GLU A 81 -24.97 -27.77 -7.42
C GLU A 81 -25.15 -26.93 -6.15
N ASP A 82 -24.76 -25.65 -6.17
CA ASP A 82 -24.94 -24.76 -5.04
C ASP A 82 -26.45 -24.59 -4.69
N THR A 83 -27.29 -24.50 -5.68
CA THR A 83 -28.73 -24.39 -5.50
C THR A 83 -29.32 -25.65 -4.87
N TRP A 84 -28.81 -26.82 -5.26
CA TRP A 84 -29.30 -28.12 -4.73
C TRP A 84 -28.83 -28.39 -3.31
N GLN A 85 -27.67 -27.82 -2.90
CA GLN A 85 -27.11 -28.05 -1.58
C GLN A 85 -27.57 -27.06 -0.53
N SER A 86 -28.24 -26.02 -0.90
CA SER A 86 -28.74 -25.00 0.05
C SER A 86 -30.09 -25.38 0.70
#